data_3895f064fd63af88c52996e37dca83e6
#
_entry.id   3895f064fd63af88c52996e37dca83e6
#
_cell.length_a   1.000
_cell.length_b   1.000
_cell.length_c   1.000
_cell.angle_alpha   90.00
_cell.angle_beta   90.00
_cell.angle_gamma   90.00
#
_symmetry.space_group_name_H-M   'P 1'
#
loop_
_entity.id
_entity.type
_entity.pdbx_description
1 polymer ?
#
loop_
_entity_poly.entity_id
_entity_poly.type
_entity_poly.pdbx_seq_one_letter_code
_entity_poly.pdbx_strand_id
1 'polypeptide(L)'
;MIYLKDSYTKSFEEKILLVEGDKIITQDSSFYAQSGGQPGDKGVLEINDKKFNVINTVKHELGIAHVVDSENLNLSGQIKGHIDWDHRYRLMKMHTTMHLMCAALPYYVTGGSIGLEKSRIDFDLGEETFEFETLNKIINEFIQQSHSISYQWITNDELD
;
A
#
# COMPACT_ATOMS: atom_id res chain seq x y z
N MET A 1 8.98 -9.80 -0.88
CA MET A 1 8.85 -8.33 -0.80
C MET A 1 8.87 -7.94 0.66
N ILE A 2 9.73 -6.99 1.03
CA ILE A 2 9.93 -6.56 2.43
C ILE A 2 8.62 -6.03 3.02
N TYR A 3 7.90 -5.18 2.30
CA TYR A 3 6.65 -4.58 2.77
C TYR A 3 5.52 -5.58 3.05
N LEU A 4 5.58 -6.80 2.51
CA LEU A 4 4.63 -7.88 2.84
C LEU A 4 5.02 -8.64 4.12
N LYS A 5 6.29 -8.57 4.54
CA LYS A 5 6.77 -9.21 5.75
C LYS A 5 6.66 -8.30 6.96
N ASP A 6 7.00 -7.03 6.76
CA ASP A 6 6.88 -5.97 7.75
C ASP A 6 6.50 -4.64 7.10
N SER A 7 5.24 -4.25 7.27
CA SER A 7 4.69 -3.00 6.73
C SER A 7 5.19 -1.74 7.45
N TYR A 8 5.88 -1.88 8.59
CA TYR A 8 6.46 -0.79 9.37
C TYR A 8 7.92 -0.50 9.05
N THR A 9 8.56 -1.31 8.21
CA THR A 9 9.92 -1.04 7.71
C THR A 9 9.91 0.23 6.85
N LYS A 10 10.65 1.26 7.28
CA LYS A 10 10.66 2.61 6.68
C LYS A 10 11.77 2.84 5.66
N SER A 11 12.75 1.94 5.61
CA SER A 11 13.89 2.07 4.70
C SER A 11 14.37 0.70 4.24
N PHE A 12 15.10 0.68 3.13
CA PHE A 12 15.76 -0.52 2.62
C PHE A 12 17.04 -0.16 1.89
N GLU A 13 17.91 -1.14 1.70
CA GLU A 13 19.09 -1.05 0.85
C GLU A 13 19.07 -2.22 -0.12
N GLU A 14 19.26 -1.93 -1.40
CA GLU A 14 19.23 -2.90 -2.48
C GLU A 14 20.13 -2.49 -3.64
N LYS A 15 20.33 -3.42 -4.59
CA LYS A 15 21.03 -3.15 -5.84
C LYS A 15 20.05 -2.74 -6.94
N ILE A 16 20.42 -1.75 -7.73
CA ILE A 16 19.69 -1.46 -8.97
C ILE A 16 19.85 -2.65 -9.91
N LEU A 17 18.74 -3.22 -10.34
CA LEU A 17 18.70 -4.27 -11.37
C LEU A 17 18.64 -3.66 -12.75
N LEU A 18 17.80 -2.65 -12.92
CA LEU A 18 17.52 -2.01 -14.20
C LEU A 18 17.06 -0.58 -13.99
N VAL A 19 17.29 0.27 -14.98
CA VAL A 19 16.69 1.61 -15.09
C VAL A 19 15.98 1.70 -16.43
N GLU A 20 14.70 2.05 -16.42
CA GLU A 20 13.85 2.21 -17.60
C GLU A 20 13.14 3.56 -17.57
N GLY A 21 13.63 4.52 -18.34
CA GLY A 21 13.07 5.88 -18.34
C GLY A 21 13.16 6.54 -16.97
N ASP A 22 12.00 6.74 -16.35
CA ASP A 22 11.82 7.31 -15.00
C ASP A 22 11.74 6.25 -13.88
N LYS A 23 11.97 4.95 -14.21
CA LYS A 23 11.82 3.85 -13.26
C LYS A 23 13.17 3.27 -12.85
N ILE A 24 13.36 3.15 -11.54
CA ILE A 24 14.50 2.46 -10.93
C ILE A 24 13.98 1.15 -10.34
N ILE A 25 14.45 0.02 -10.88
CA ILE A 25 13.96 -1.32 -10.55
C ILE A 25 14.94 -2.01 -9.59
N THR A 26 14.40 -2.57 -8.50
CA THR A 26 15.09 -3.42 -7.53
C THR A 26 14.40 -4.77 -7.40
N GLN A 27 15.11 -5.78 -6.91
CA GLN A 27 14.52 -7.11 -6.69
C GLN A 27 13.48 -7.07 -5.57
N ASP A 28 13.80 -6.38 -4.48
CA ASP A 28 12.90 -6.22 -3.32
C ASP A 28 12.85 -4.75 -2.88
N SER A 29 11.89 -4.41 -2.05
CA SER A 29 11.74 -3.06 -1.51
C SER A 29 10.85 -3.06 -0.26
N SER A 30 11.06 -2.08 0.62
CA SER A 30 10.12 -1.72 1.67
C SER A 30 8.97 -0.82 1.18
N PHE A 31 9.09 -0.23 -0.01
CA PHE A 31 8.01 0.57 -0.63
C PHE A 31 6.88 -0.34 -1.11
N TYR A 32 5.66 -0.03 -0.71
CA TYR A 32 4.46 -0.73 -1.19
C TYR A 32 4.24 -0.44 -2.67
N ALA A 33 4.20 -1.48 -3.48
CA ALA A 33 3.86 -1.35 -4.89
C ALA A 33 2.34 -1.28 -5.07
N GLN A 34 1.88 -0.31 -5.85
CA GLN A 34 0.47 -0.09 -6.16
C GLN A 34 -0.26 -1.39 -6.43
N SER A 35 -1.31 -1.67 -5.67
CA SER A 35 -2.06 -2.92 -5.72
C SER A 35 -3.36 -2.80 -4.92
N GLY A 36 -4.39 -3.61 -5.26
CA GLY A 36 -5.61 -3.71 -4.46
C GLY A 36 -6.33 -2.39 -4.20
N GLY A 37 -6.33 -1.47 -5.16
CA GLY A 37 -6.94 -0.15 -5.02
C GLY A 37 -6.12 0.85 -4.19
N GLN A 38 -4.99 0.44 -3.59
CA GLN A 38 -4.08 1.32 -2.85
C GLN A 38 -2.97 1.83 -3.77
N PRO A 39 -2.70 3.15 -3.81
CA PRO A 39 -1.57 3.71 -4.55
C PRO A 39 -0.23 3.23 -3.98
N GLY A 40 0.80 3.28 -4.82
CA GLY A 40 2.16 2.98 -4.41
C GLY A 40 2.73 4.02 -3.45
N ASP A 41 3.73 3.60 -2.70
CA ASP A 41 4.44 4.51 -1.81
C ASP A 41 5.21 5.58 -2.54
N LYS A 42 5.42 6.66 -1.81
CA LYS A 42 6.31 7.76 -2.13
C LYS A 42 7.48 7.80 -1.16
N GLY A 43 8.49 8.57 -1.50
CA GLY A 43 9.66 8.74 -0.64
C GLY A 43 10.88 9.24 -1.40
N VAL A 44 12.06 8.81 -0.97
CA VAL A 44 13.33 9.23 -1.56
C VAL A 44 14.23 8.02 -1.76
N LEU A 45 14.90 7.96 -2.90
CA LEU A 45 16.04 7.06 -3.16
C LEU A 45 17.35 7.86 -3.11
N GLU A 46 18.32 7.35 -2.38
CA GLU A 46 19.69 7.88 -2.33
C GLU A 46 20.60 6.95 -3.14
N ILE A 47 21.30 7.53 -4.13
CA ILE A 47 22.15 6.79 -5.07
C ILE A 47 23.38 7.66 -5.34
N ASN A 48 24.58 7.20 -4.97
CA ASN A 48 25.83 7.93 -5.20
C ASN A 48 25.76 9.40 -4.73
N ASP A 49 25.31 9.62 -3.48
CA ASP A 49 25.13 10.93 -2.84
C ASP A 49 24.09 11.86 -3.51
N LYS A 50 23.32 11.34 -4.46
CA LYS A 50 22.19 12.05 -5.08
C LYS A 50 20.87 11.52 -4.55
N LYS A 51 19.88 12.41 -4.47
CA LYS A 51 18.53 12.10 -4.04
C LYS A 51 17.55 12.19 -5.21
N PHE A 52 16.67 11.20 -5.31
CA PHE A 52 15.61 11.11 -6.30
C PHE A 52 14.28 10.94 -5.58
N ASN A 53 13.31 11.81 -5.86
CA ASN A 53 11.99 11.70 -5.27
C ASN A 53 11.22 10.59 -5.96
N VAL A 54 10.73 9.63 -5.19
CA VAL A 54 9.80 8.60 -5.66
C VAL A 54 8.39 9.16 -5.60
N ILE A 55 7.75 9.27 -6.73
CA ILE A 55 6.38 9.80 -6.87
C ILE A 55 5.33 8.70 -6.90
N ASN A 56 5.73 7.46 -7.23
CA ASN A 56 4.90 6.24 -7.16
C ASN A 56 5.79 5.00 -7.12
N THR A 57 5.24 3.90 -6.69
CA THR A 57 5.88 2.58 -6.70
C THR A 57 4.94 1.57 -7.32
N VAL A 58 5.41 0.77 -8.28
CA VAL A 58 4.61 -0.21 -9.01
C VAL A 58 5.31 -1.57 -9.08
N LYS A 59 4.54 -2.62 -9.35
CA LYS A 59 5.11 -3.94 -9.62
C LYS A 59 5.80 -3.96 -10.98
N HIS A 60 6.88 -4.70 -11.08
CA HIS A 60 7.61 -4.95 -12.31
C HIS A 60 7.94 -6.44 -12.42
N GLU A 61 8.16 -6.98 -13.62
CA GLU A 61 8.47 -8.39 -13.81
C GLU A 61 9.75 -8.85 -13.09
N LEU A 62 10.74 -7.95 -12.96
CA LEU A 62 11.99 -8.19 -12.25
C LEU A 62 11.93 -7.85 -10.75
N GLY A 63 10.81 -7.31 -10.24
CA GLY A 63 10.69 -6.93 -8.84
C GLY A 63 9.81 -5.69 -8.60
N ILE A 64 10.40 -4.63 -8.05
CA ILE A 64 9.71 -3.39 -7.69
C ILE A 64 10.30 -2.22 -8.46
N ALA A 65 9.46 -1.46 -9.15
CA ALA A 65 9.84 -0.25 -9.88
C ALA A 65 9.43 1.00 -9.09
N HIS A 66 10.42 1.83 -8.77
CA HIS A 66 10.27 3.13 -8.15
C HIS A 66 10.22 4.18 -9.25
N VAL A 67 9.08 4.81 -9.45
CA VAL A 67 8.89 5.89 -10.42
C VAL A 67 9.38 7.19 -9.81
N VAL A 68 10.39 7.81 -10.40
CA VAL A 68 10.99 9.05 -9.89
C VAL A 68 10.66 10.26 -10.77
N ASP A 69 10.79 11.45 -10.20
CA ASP A 69 10.52 12.72 -10.88
C ASP A 69 11.65 13.18 -11.81
N SER A 70 12.43 12.24 -12.33
CA SER A 70 13.61 12.53 -13.16
C SER A 70 13.66 11.57 -14.36
N GLU A 71 14.10 12.08 -15.50
CA GLU A 71 14.25 11.33 -16.75
C GLU A 71 15.72 11.14 -17.13
N ASN A 72 15.96 10.25 -18.12
CA ASN A 72 17.28 10.00 -18.70
C ASN A 72 18.34 9.55 -17.66
N LEU A 73 17.92 8.74 -16.72
CA LEU A 73 18.75 8.27 -15.64
C LEU A 73 19.81 7.26 -16.15
N ASN A 74 21.06 7.53 -15.83
CA ASN A 74 22.16 6.55 -16.02
C ASN A 74 22.71 6.20 -14.64
N LEU A 75 22.08 5.24 -13.97
CA LEU A 75 22.33 4.87 -12.59
C LEU A 75 22.63 3.39 -12.46
N SER A 76 23.57 3.07 -11.59
CA SER A 76 23.91 1.69 -11.22
C SER A 76 24.47 1.66 -9.81
N GLY A 77 24.55 0.46 -9.22
CA GLY A 77 25.12 0.26 -7.90
C GLY A 77 24.08 0.08 -6.81
N GLN A 78 24.43 0.46 -5.59
CA GLN A 78 23.57 0.35 -4.42
C GLN A 78 22.64 1.55 -4.31
N ILE A 79 21.43 1.29 -3.85
CA ILE A 79 20.47 2.33 -3.49
C ILE A 79 20.06 2.18 -2.04
N LYS A 80 19.72 3.29 -1.43
CA LYS A 80 19.04 3.34 -0.13
C LYS A 80 17.73 4.07 -0.31
N GLY A 81 16.63 3.41 0.07
CA GLY A 81 15.29 3.98 -0.03
C GLY A 81 14.74 4.37 1.34
N HIS A 82 14.08 5.53 1.39
CA HIS A 82 13.38 6.06 2.56
C HIS A 82 11.94 6.37 2.20
N ILE A 83 11.00 5.69 2.85
CA ILE A 83 9.57 5.88 2.62
C ILE A 83 9.11 7.22 3.21
N ASP A 84 8.24 7.94 2.50
CA ASP A 84 7.39 8.96 3.10
C ASP A 84 6.42 8.26 4.06
N TRP A 85 6.80 8.27 5.35
CA TRP A 85 6.06 7.52 6.36
C TRP A 85 4.66 8.09 6.63
N ASP A 86 4.48 9.38 6.54
CA ASP A 86 3.18 10.02 6.77
C ASP A 86 2.20 9.63 5.68
N HIS A 87 2.67 9.60 4.42
CA HIS A 87 1.93 9.09 3.27
C HIS A 87 1.53 7.62 3.47
N ARG A 88 2.52 6.74 3.75
CA ARG A 88 2.31 5.30 3.97
C ARG A 88 1.33 5.05 5.11
N TYR A 89 1.57 5.64 6.27
CA TYR A 89 0.79 5.37 7.46
C TYR A 89 -0.66 5.86 7.35
N ARG A 90 -0.87 6.96 6.63
CA ARG A 90 -2.22 7.43 6.32
C ARG A 90 -2.98 6.45 5.42
N LEU A 91 -2.34 5.93 4.37
CA LEU A 91 -2.93 4.88 3.51
C LEU A 91 -3.21 3.59 4.29
N MET A 92 -2.32 3.16 5.18
CA MET A 92 -2.54 1.99 6.04
C MET A 92 -3.78 2.16 6.92
N LYS A 93 -3.96 3.33 7.55
CA LYS A 93 -5.17 3.61 8.35
C LYS A 93 -6.43 3.59 7.51
N MET A 94 -6.42 4.21 6.34
CA MET A 94 -7.57 4.20 5.41
C MET A 94 -7.91 2.78 4.95
N HIS A 95 -6.90 1.98 4.61
CA HIS A 95 -7.06 0.58 4.21
C HIS A 95 -7.68 -0.26 5.36
N THR A 96 -7.13 -0.14 6.55
CA THR A 96 -7.67 -0.82 7.76
C THR A 96 -9.12 -0.44 8.00
N THR A 97 -9.47 0.86 7.88
CA THR A 97 -10.85 1.32 8.05
C THR A 97 -11.80 0.66 7.04
N MET A 98 -11.36 0.48 5.78
CA MET A 98 -12.18 -0.24 4.80
C MET A 98 -12.41 -1.70 5.19
N HIS A 99 -11.40 -2.39 5.74
CA HIS A 99 -11.59 -3.74 6.28
C HIS A 99 -12.52 -3.78 7.50
N LEU A 100 -12.48 -2.76 8.37
CA LEU A 100 -13.45 -2.65 9.47
C LEU A 100 -14.87 -2.46 8.93
N MET A 101 -15.06 -1.73 7.84
CA MET A 101 -16.37 -1.63 7.17
C MET A 101 -16.83 -2.97 6.62
N CYS A 102 -15.94 -3.76 6.01
CA CYS A 102 -16.27 -5.13 5.59
C CYS A 102 -16.68 -6.03 6.77
N ALA A 103 -16.04 -5.87 7.93
CA ALA A 103 -16.40 -6.63 9.13
C ALA A 103 -17.73 -6.18 9.75
N ALA A 104 -18.10 -4.90 9.57
CA ALA A 104 -19.34 -4.32 10.11
C ALA A 104 -20.57 -4.58 9.21
N LEU A 105 -20.36 -4.81 7.91
CA LEU A 105 -21.44 -4.96 6.92
C LEU A 105 -21.34 -6.34 6.26
N PRO A 106 -22.40 -7.18 6.35
CA PRO A 106 -22.40 -8.55 5.82
C PRO A 106 -22.73 -8.59 4.31
N TYR A 107 -22.14 -7.67 3.53
CA TYR A 107 -22.39 -7.54 2.10
C TYR A 107 -21.10 -7.79 1.29
N TYR A 108 -21.29 -8.29 0.06
CA TYR A 108 -20.16 -8.48 -0.85
C TYR A 108 -19.57 -7.17 -1.33
N VAL A 109 -18.24 -7.07 -1.30
CA VAL A 109 -17.50 -5.94 -1.86
C VAL A 109 -17.38 -6.11 -3.36
N THR A 110 -17.88 -5.13 -4.12
CA THR A 110 -17.82 -5.13 -5.59
C THR A 110 -16.73 -4.22 -6.14
N GLY A 111 -16.18 -3.33 -5.33
CA GLY A 111 -15.10 -2.45 -5.73
C GLY A 111 -14.60 -1.57 -4.60
N GLY A 112 -13.50 -0.88 -4.86
CA GLY A 112 -12.97 0.07 -3.90
C GLY A 112 -11.71 0.77 -4.39
N SER A 113 -11.41 1.89 -3.75
CA SER A 113 -10.19 2.64 -3.95
C SER A 113 -9.75 3.33 -2.67
N ILE A 114 -8.45 3.34 -2.42
CA ILE A 114 -7.85 3.92 -1.23
C ILE A 114 -7.14 5.21 -1.60
N GLY A 115 -7.40 6.26 -0.85
CA GLY A 115 -6.76 7.56 -1.05
C GLY A 115 -6.43 8.25 0.26
N LEU A 116 -5.61 9.30 0.19
CA LEU A 116 -5.17 10.05 1.37
C LEU A 116 -6.29 10.88 2.00
N GLU A 117 -7.15 11.48 1.18
CA GLU A 117 -8.23 12.35 1.63
C GLU A 117 -9.54 11.59 1.79
N LYS A 118 -9.82 10.69 0.87
CA LYS A 118 -11.01 9.84 0.86
C LYS A 118 -10.70 8.49 0.25
N SER A 119 -11.40 7.47 0.73
CA SER A 119 -11.45 6.13 0.14
C SER A 119 -12.89 5.81 -0.26
N ARG A 120 -13.07 4.88 -1.15
CA ARG A 120 -14.37 4.36 -1.56
C ARG A 120 -14.38 2.85 -1.40
N ILE A 121 -15.51 2.33 -0.93
CA ILE A 121 -15.81 0.91 -0.95
C ILE A 121 -17.24 0.74 -1.45
N ASP A 122 -17.43 -0.19 -2.35
CA ASP A 122 -18.72 -0.47 -2.99
C ASP A 122 -19.21 -1.83 -2.50
N PHE A 123 -20.41 -1.86 -1.94
CA PHE A 123 -21.07 -3.08 -1.49
C PHE A 123 -22.27 -3.41 -2.38
N ASP A 124 -22.49 -4.70 -2.63
CA ASP A 124 -23.73 -5.17 -3.22
C ASP A 124 -24.79 -5.33 -2.12
N LEU A 125 -25.68 -4.36 -2.03
CA LEU A 125 -26.74 -4.34 -1.03
C LEU A 125 -28.03 -5.04 -1.50
N GLY A 126 -28.14 -5.37 -2.81
CA GLY A 126 -29.41 -5.77 -3.39
C GLY A 126 -30.46 -4.68 -3.17
N GLU A 127 -31.58 -5.02 -2.49
CA GLU A 127 -32.65 -4.09 -2.10
C GLU A 127 -32.51 -3.55 -0.67
N GLU A 128 -31.43 -3.93 0.05
CA GLU A 128 -31.23 -3.54 1.42
C GLU A 128 -30.57 -2.16 1.54
N THR A 129 -30.72 -1.56 2.71
CA THR A 129 -30.08 -0.29 3.08
C THR A 129 -29.51 -0.39 4.49
N PHE A 130 -28.57 0.47 4.82
CA PHE A 130 -28.02 0.57 6.18
C PHE A 130 -27.99 2.02 6.66
N GLU A 131 -28.05 2.18 7.97
CA GLU A 131 -27.97 3.47 8.63
C GLU A 131 -26.52 3.89 8.87
N PHE A 132 -26.10 5.02 8.28
CA PHE A 132 -24.72 5.53 8.39
C PHE A 132 -24.32 5.82 9.83
N GLU A 133 -25.23 6.30 10.67
CA GLU A 133 -24.95 6.56 12.08
C GLU A 133 -24.62 5.28 12.85
N THR A 134 -25.35 4.20 12.57
CA THR A 134 -25.10 2.88 13.15
C THR A 134 -23.74 2.34 12.69
N LEU A 135 -23.41 2.45 11.41
CA LEU A 135 -22.11 2.04 10.88
C LEU A 135 -20.97 2.83 11.54
N ASN A 136 -21.09 4.16 11.62
CA ASN A 136 -20.11 5.00 12.28
C ASN A 136 -19.88 4.61 13.76
N LYS A 137 -20.94 4.27 14.48
CA LYS A 137 -20.83 3.79 15.85
C LYS A 137 -20.03 2.50 15.94
N ILE A 138 -20.37 1.50 15.13
CA ILE A 138 -19.66 0.20 15.09
C ILE A 138 -18.17 0.39 14.75
N ILE A 139 -17.86 1.18 13.73
CA ILE A 139 -16.47 1.45 13.34
C ILE A 139 -15.69 2.13 14.48
N ASN A 140 -16.28 3.11 15.14
CA ASN A 140 -15.65 3.76 16.28
C ASN A 140 -15.45 2.81 17.48
N GLU A 141 -16.38 1.90 17.73
CA GLU A 141 -16.21 0.85 18.74
C GLU A 141 -15.02 -0.06 18.41
N PHE A 142 -14.89 -0.53 17.17
CA PHE A 142 -13.73 -1.32 16.72
C PHE A 142 -12.40 -0.56 16.89
N ILE A 143 -12.37 0.72 16.56
CA ILE A 143 -11.18 1.56 16.74
C ILE A 143 -10.82 1.70 18.23
N GLN A 144 -11.81 1.92 19.11
CA GLN A 144 -11.59 2.05 20.55
C GLN A 144 -11.10 0.75 21.20
N GLN A 145 -11.56 -0.40 20.72
CA GLN A 145 -11.14 -1.70 21.22
C GLN A 145 -9.66 -2.00 20.91
N SER A 146 -9.08 -1.29 19.97
CA SER A 146 -7.64 -1.38 19.62
C SER A 146 -7.15 -2.81 19.38
N HIS A 147 -7.94 -3.62 18.68
CA HIS A 147 -7.57 -4.99 18.35
C HIS A 147 -6.26 -5.04 17.57
N SER A 148 -5.44 -6.04 17.87
CA SER A 148 -4.25 -6.32 17.05
C SER A 148 -4.67 -6.86 15.68
N ILE A 149 -3.95 -6.40 14.65
CA ILE A 149 -4.14 -6.89 13.28
C ILE A 149 -3.10 -7.98 13.03
N SER A 150 -3.56 -9.14 12.58
CA SER A 150 -2.70 -10.24 12.13
C SER A 150 -3.10 -10.65 10.72
N TYR A 151 -2.18 -11.28 10.01
CA TYR A 151 -2.44 -11.90 8.71
C TYR A 151 -1.76 -13.26 8.67
N GLN A 152 -2.31 -14.15 7.87
CA GLN A 152 -1.74 -15.48 7.63
C GLN A 152 -1.95 -15.85 6.16
N TRP A 153 -1.05 -16.67 5.65
CA TRP A 153 -1.24 -17.30 4.35
C TRP A 153 -2.14 -18.51 4.54
N ILE A 154 -3.14 -18.64 3.68
CA ILE A 154 -4.04 -19.78 3.62
C ILE A 154 -3.97 -20.42 2.23
N THR A 155 -4.31 -21.69 2.12
CA THR A 155 -4.43 -22.41 0.85
C THR A 155 -5.76 -22.07 0.17
N ASN A 156 -5.88 -22.40 -1.12
CA ASN A 156 -7.15 -22.23 -1.82
C ASN A 156 -8.28 -23.06 -1.20
N ASP A 157 -7.98 -24.23 -0.64
CA ASP A 157 -8.95 -25.11 0.00
C ASP A 157 -9.48 -24.57 1.36
N GLU A 158 -8.78 -23.57 1.94
CA GLU A 158 -9.18 -22.87 3.18
C GLU A 158 -9.96 -21.58 2.91
N LEU A 159 -10.20 -21.25 1.63
CA LEU A 159 -10.94 -20.04 1.21
C LEU A 159 -12.47 -20.28 1.12
N ASP A 160 -12.95 -21.53 1.17
CA ASP A 160 -14.35 -21.92 1.05
C ASP A 160 -15.10 -21.90 2.39
#